data_10aa5ead276939c5d2d31856a95bb041
#
_entry.id   10aa5ead276939c5d2d31856a95bb041
#
_cell.length_a   1.000
_cell.length_b   1.000
_cell.length_c   1.000
_cell.angle_alpha   90.00
_cell.angle_beta   90.00
_cell.angle_gamma   90.00
#
_symmetry.space_group_name_H-M   'P 1'
#
loop_
_entity.id
_entity.type
_entity.pdbx_description
1 polymer ?
#
loop_
_entity_poly.entity_id
_entity_poly.type
_entity_poly.pdbx_seq_one_letter_code
_entity_poly.pdbx_strand_id
1 'polypeptide(L)'
;DRVERHLKEGKVVVVAGFQGVSSTDREITTLGRGGSDTSAVALAAALKASACEIYTDVPGILTTDPRIVPAAQLLTEITADEMLELASLGAKVLHPRAVEIARNYGVPLVVRSSWTDEPGTWVVSPIPQPRALTDLEIARSVDAVEFAANQAKIAILRVPDRAGIAGQLFGAMATENVDVDLIVQSINEGNTNDIAFTVSKQMHKRAQAVAEAVAPVLYDRSIPSNAEVLVAADIAKVSISGAGMIGRPGVAAKMFKTLADAGVNIQMISTSEIKVSCVIPDKDCDIAIAALCQEFEISTSTTPSAPAKQSTDLPVRGVALDLNQAR
;
A
#
# COMPACT_ATOMS: atom_id res chain seq x y z
N ASP A 1 11.49 -3.25 32.56
CA ASP A 1 11.15 -4.61 32.36
C ASP A 1 12.40 -5.50 32.38
N ARG A 2 12.27 -6.86 32.35
CA ARG A 2 13.41 -7.78 32.51
C ARG A 2 14.44 -7.63 31.37
N VAL A 3 13.98 -7.51 30.13
CA VAL A 3 14.87 -7.30 28.96
C VAL A 3 15.59 -5.98 29.06
N GLU A 4 14.89 -4.88 29.31
CA GLU A 4 15.48 -3.55 29.47
C GLU A 4 16.53 -3.47 30.57
N ARG A 5 16.30 -4.17 31.70
CA ARG A 5 17.27 -4.22 32.79
C ARG A 5 18.60 -4.81 32.31
N HIS A 6 18.54 -5.97 31.60
CA HIS A 6 19.76 -6.61 31.10
C HIS A 6 20.46 -5.79 30.01
N LEU A 7 19.68 -5.11 29.15
CA LEU A 7 20.26 -4.19 28.15
C LEU A 7 20.96 -3.00 28.83
N LYS A 8 20.37 -2.42 29.88
CA LYS A 8 21.00 -1.34 30.67
C LYS A 8 22.28 -1.79 31.39
N GLU A 9 22.42 -3.08 31.69
CA GLU A 9 23.64 -3.68 32.22
C GLU A 9 24.68 -3.99 31.12
N GLY A 10 24.45 -3.57 29.86
CA GLY A 10 25.36 -3.81 28.72
C GLY A 10 25.36 -5.25 28.21
N LYS A 11 24.37 -6.05 28.56
CA LYS A 11 24.27 -7.45 28.14
C LYS A 11 23.58 -7.56 26.77
N VAL A 12 23.99 -8.55 25.99
CA VAL A 12 23.25 -9.01 24.82
C VAL A 12 22.13 -9.93 25.29
N VAL A 13 20.89 -9.65 24.86
CA VAL A 13 19.72 -10.45 25.24
C VAL A 13 19.26 -11.25 24.02
N VAL A 14 19.26 -12.57 24.14
CA VAL A 14 18.71 -13.47 23.13
C VAL A 14 17.25 -13.79 23.48
N VAL A 15 16.35 -13.54 22.53
CA VAL A 15 14.92 -13.78 22.70
C VAL A 15 14.48 -14.83 21.68
N ALA A 16 13.76 -15.85 22.14
CA ALA A 16 13.17 -16.85 21.25
C ALA A 16 12.02 -16.22 20.46
N GLY A 17 12.20 -16.10 19.15
CA GLY A 17 11.16 -15.62 18.23
C GLY A 17 10.20 -16.71 17.78
N PHE A 18 9.25 -16.40 16.88
CA PHE A 18 8.27 -17.31 16.31
C PHE A 18 7.20 -17.81 17.27
N GLN A 19 7.33 -17.60 18.55
CA GLN A 19 6.46 -18.12 19.60
C GLN A 19 5.92 -17.01 20.50
N GLY A 20 4.81 -17.30 21.12
CA GLY A 20 4.18 -16.49 22.15
C GLY A 20 3.66 -17.39 23.28
N VAL A 21 3.05 -16.77 24.26
CA VAL A 21 2.40 -17.49 25.37
C VAL A 21 0.93 -17.10 25.37
N SER A 22 0.05 -18.10 25.37
CA SER A 22 -1.39 -17.89 25.49
C SER A 22 -1.71 -17.15 26.80
N SER A 23 -2.59 -16.18 26.73
CA SER A 23 -3.03 -15.40 27.91
C SER A 23 -3.95 -16.20 28.83
N THR A 24 -4.61 -17.24 28.33
CA THR A 24 -5.60 -18.04 29.07
C THR A 24 -4.98 -19.18 29.84
N ASP A 25 -4.23 -20.04 29.18
CA ASP A 25 -3.67 -21.29 29.71
C ASP A 25 -2.16 -21.26 29.90
N ARG A 26 -1.50 -20.17 29.48
CA ARG A 26 -0.04 -19.95 29.51
C ARG A 26 0.77 -20.99 28.74
N GLU A 27 0.14 -21.69 27.84
CA GLU A 27 0.82 -22.61 26.94
C GLU A 27 1.62 -21.86 25.83
N ILE A 28 2.72 -22.48 25.41
CA ILE A 28 3.53 -21.93 24.30
C ILE A 28 2.78 -22.13 23.00
N THR A 29 2.58 -21.04 22.27
CA THR A 29 1.93 -21.02 20.97
C THR A 29 2.88 -20.50 19.90
N THR A 30 2.60 -20.78 18.63
CA THR A 30 3.36 -20.24 17.50
C THR A 30 2.60 -19.10 16.83
N LEU A 31 3.35 -18.13 16.33
CA LEU A 31 2.79 -16.98 15.58
C LEU A 31 2.51 -17.31 14.11
N GLY A 32 2.79 -18.54 13.66
CA GLY A 32 2.65 -18.94 12.27
C GLY A 32 3.85 -18.53 11.40
N ARG A 33 3.72 -18.71 10.07
CA ARG A 33 4.78 -18.31 9.13
C ARG A 33 5.11 -16.82 9.26
N GLY A 34 6.40 -16.48 9.17
CA GLY A 34 6.88 -15.11 9.36
C GLY A 34 6.81 -14.62 10.81
N GLY A 35 6.49 -15.51 11.75
CA GLY A 35 6.40 -15.18 13.17
C GLY A 35 7.71 -14.69 13.77
N SER A 36 8.87 -15.08 13.22
CA SER A 36 10.18 -14.58 13.67
C SER A 36 10.34 -13.10 13.35
N ASP A 37 10.04 -12.69 12.13
CA ASP A 37 10.08 -11.28 11.72
C ASP A 37 9.09 -10.45 12.55
N THR A 38 7.86 -10.97 12.70
CA THR A 38 6.81 -10.32 13.49
C THR A 38 7.25 -10.11 14.93
N SER A 39 7.82 -11.13 15.57
CA SER A 39 8.28 -11.03 16.97
C SER A 39 9.48 -10.09 17.12
N ALA A 40 10.40 -10.10 16.16
CA ALA A 40 11.57 -9.19 16.15
C ALA A 40 11.14 -7.72 16.05
N VAL A 41 10.25 -7.41 15.11
CA VAL A 41 9.76 -6.05 14.91
C VAL A 41 8.90 -5.57 16.10
N ALA A 42 8.04 -6.45 16.65
CA ALA A 42 7.26 -6.13 17.84
C ALA A 42 8.17 -5.82 19.04
N LEU A 43 9.25 -6.60 19.22
CA LEU A 43 10.24 -6.35 20.26
C LEU A 43 10.99 -5.04 20.03
N ALA A 44 11.40 -4.75 18.80
CA ALA A 44 12.04 -3.49 18.43
C ALA A 44 11.14 -2.28 18.72
N ALA A 45 9.84 -2.37 18.38
CA ALA A 45 8.85 -1.35 18.72
C ALA A 45 8.72 -1.15 20.23
N ALA A 46 8.60 -2.23 20.99
CA ALA A 46 8.47 -2.19 22.45
C ALA A 46 9.72 -1.60 23.15
N LEU A 47 10.90 -1.87 22.62
CA LEU A 47 12.18 -1.36 23.14
C LEU A 47 12.55 0.02 22.56
N LYS A 48 11.77 0.56 21.63
CA LYS A 48 12.09 1.79 20.91
C LYS A 48 13.48 1.73 20.27
N ALA A 49 13.77 0.60 19.63
CA ALA A 49 15.06 0.38 18.98
C ALA A 49 15.25 1.36 17.81
N SER A 50 16.50 1.74 17.55
CA SER A 50 16.85 2.63 16.44
C SER A 50 16.63 1.99 15.08
N ALA A 51 16.73 0.66 14.99
CA ALA A 51 16.40 -0.13 13.81
C ALA A 51 16.16 -1.59 14.21
N CYS A 52 15.48 -2.34 13.33
CA CYS A 52 15.37 -3.79 13.41
C CYS A 52 16.00 -4.39 12.17
N GLU A 53 17.07 -5.15 12.33
CA GLU A 53 17.77 -5.80 11.22
C GLU A 53 17.26 -7.24 11.05
N ILE A 54 16.81 -7.56 9.84
CA ILE A 54 16.36 -8.90 9.46
C ILE A 54 17.43 -9.53 8.56
N TYR A 55 18.08 -10.55 9.06
CA TYR A 55 19.08 -11.30 8.32
C TYR A 55 18.44 -12.50 7.64
N THR A 56 18.65 -12.64 6.34
CA THR A 56 18.04 -13.64 5.49
C THR A 56 19.05 -14.19 4.46
N ASP A 57 18.60 -15.05 3.56
CA ASP A 57 19.40 -15.68 2.50
C ASP A 57 19.54 -14.82 1.22
N VAL A 58 18.93 -13.64 1.20
CA VAL A 58 19.03 -12.67 0.09
C VAL A 58 19.72 -11.38 0.55
N PRO A 59 20.36 -10.61 -0.37
CA PRO A 59 21.11 -9.40 0.00
C PRO A 59 20.22 -8.25 0.49
N GLY A 60 18.93 -8.32 0.25
CA GLY A 60 17.92 -7.31 0.56
C GLY A 60 16.74 -7.40 -0.40
N ILE A 61 16.07 -6.29 -0.63
CA ILE A 61 14.94 -6.20 -1.56
C ILE A 61 15.47 -5.86 -2.95
N LEU A 62 15.13 -6.67 -3.93
CA LEU A 62 15.55 -6.50 -5.33
C LEU A 62 14.41 -5.92 -6.16
N THR A 63 14.75 -5.26 -7.25
CA THR A 63 13.77 -4.65 -8.19
C THR A 63 12.82 -5.68 -8.81
N THR A 64 13.21 -6.94 -8.87
CA THR A 64 12.41 -8.08 -9.32
C THR A 64 13.05 -9.39 -8.87
N ASP A 65 12.46 -10.54 -9.19
CA ASP A 65 13.01 -11.86 -8.87
C ASP A 65 14.28 -12.14 -9.71
N PRO A 66 15.47 -12.26 -9.10
CA PRO A 66 16.73 -12.48 -9.82
C PRO A 66 16.81 -13.84 -10.52
N ARG A 67 15.97 -14.80 -10.13
CA ARG A 67 15.87 -16.12 -10.80
C ARG A 67 15.22 -16.00 -12.17
N ILE A 68 14.38 -14.96 -12.37
CA ILE A 68 13.70 -14.69 -13.63
C ILE A 68 14.45 -13.62 -14.42
N VAL A 69 14.90 -12.57 -13.73
CA VAL A 69 15.64 -11.45 -14.32
C VAL A 69 16.99 -11.31 -13.63
N PRO A 70 18.07 -11.91 -14.17
CA PRO A 70 19.40 -11.87 -13.55
C PRO A 70 19.99 -10.47 -13.38
N ALA A 71 19.46 -9.47 -14.11
CA ALA A 71 19.85 -8.06 -14.00
C ALA A 71 19.11 -7.32 -12.89
N ALA A 72 18.34 -8.00 -12.03
CA ALA A 72 17.67 -7.39 -10.87
C ALA A 72 18.70 -6.68 -9.97
N GLN A 73 18.36 -5.46 -9.55
CA GLN A 73 19.23 -4.60 -8.75
C GLN A 73 18.74 -4.54 -7.31
N LEU A 74 19.67 -4.44 -6.37
CA LEU A 74 19.38 -4.22 -4.96
C LEU A 74 18.87 -2.79 -4.76
N LEU A 75 17.71 -2.67 -4.11
CA LEU A 75 17.18 -1.38 -3.66
C LEU A 75 17.90 -0.98 -2.38
N THR A 76 18.43 0.26 -2.32
CA THR A 76 19.04 0.78 -1.11
C THR A 76 18.02 1.17 -0.07
N GLU A 77 16.86 1.64 -0.51
CA GLU A 77 15.75 2.07 0.33
C GLU A 77 14.41 1.80 -0.37
N ILE A 78 13.38 1.49 0.43
CA ILE A 78 11.99 1.33 0.01
C ILE A 78 11.07 1.81 1.13
N THR A 79 9.93 2.37 0.80
CA THR A 79 8.94 2.72 1.82
C THR A 79 8.22 1.47 2.35
N ALA A 80 7.70 1.55 3.58
CA ALA A 80 6.93 0.46 4.15
C ALA A 80 5.65 0.16 3.35
N ASP A 81 5.04 1.18 2.73
CA ASP A 81 3.85 1.00 1.88
C ASP A 81 4.20 0.24 0.60
N GLU A 82 5.26 0.61 -0.10
CA GLU A 82 5.77 -0.14 -1.26
C GLU A 82 6.18 -1.57 -0.88
N MET A 83 6.84 -1.75 0.27
CA MET A 83 7.22 -3.08 0.75
C MET A 83 6.01 -3.96 1.05
N LEU A 84 4.92 -3.40 1.60
CA LEU A 84 3.67 -4.12 1.83
C LEU A 84 3.06 -4.62 0.52
N GLU A 85 2.99 -3.77 -0.51
CA GLU A 85 2.51 -4.18 -1.83
C GLU A 85 3.41 -5.28 -2.43
N LEU A 86 4.73 -5.14 -2.39
CA LEU A 86 5.66 -6.15 -2.88
C LEU A 86 5.55 -7.48 -2.12
N ALA A 87 5.44 -7.43 -0.78
CA ALA A 87 5.33 -8.62 0.05
C ALA A 87 4.04 -9.41 -0.23
N SER A 88 2.96 -8.70 -0.54
CA SER A 88 1.67 -9.29 -0.85
C SER A 88 1.65 -9.93 -2.24
N LEU A 89 2.36 -9.37 -3.21
CA LEU A 89 2.50 -9.90 -4.57
C LEU A 89 3.46 -11.11 -4.66
N GLY A 90 4.03 -11.55 -3.54
CA GLY A 90 4.85 -12.76 -3.47
C GLY A 90 6.34 -12.54 -3.26
N ALA A 91 6.80 -11.31 -3.03
CA ALA A 91 8.15 -11.04 -2.56
C ALA A 91 8.31 -11.54 -1.11
N LYS A 92 8.66 -12.82 -0.94
CA LYS A 92 8.70 -13.52 0.36
C LYS A 92 9.90 -13.13 1.24
N VAL A 93 10.42 -11.93 1.11
CA VAL A 93 11.60 -11.50 1.86
C VAL A 93 11.24 -11.06 3.27
N LEU A 94 10.14 -10.30 3.42
CA LEU A 94 9.58 -9.90 4.72
C LEU A 94 8.12 -10.36 4.82
N HIS A 95 7.71 -10.72 6.02
CA HIS A 95 6.30 -11.02 6.25
C HIS A 95 5.49 -9.70 6.32
N PRO A 96 4.33 -9.57 5.61
CA PRO A 96 3.54 -8.35 5.59
C PRO A 96 3.20 -7.81 6.99
N ARG A 97 2.86 -8.70 7.94
CA ARG A 97 2.54 -8.31 9.32
C ARG A 97 3.72 -7.65 10.04
N ALA A 98 4.96 -8.06 9.76
CA ALA A 98 6.14 -7.43 10.34
C ALA A 98 6.32 -6.01 9.79
N VAL A 99 6.14 -5.82 8.48
CA VAL A 99 6.20 -4.52 7.83
C VAL A 99 5.09 -3.60 8.34
N GLU A 100 3.87 -4.13 8.54
CA GLU A 100 2.75 -3.40 9.13
C GLU A 100 3.09 -2.86 10.53
N ILE A 101 3.62 -3.71 11.40
CA ILE A 101 4.03 -3.30 12.75
C ILE A 101 5.12 -2.22 12.66
N ALA A 102 6.14 -2.43 11.82
CA ALA A 102 7.21 -1.46 11.61
C ALA A 102 6.66 -0.09 11.19
N ARG A 103 5.77 -0.08 10.20
CA ARG A 103 5.08 1.13 9.71
C ARG A 103 4.30 1.83 10.81
N ASN A 104 3.49 1.07 11.53
CA ASN A 104 2.57 1.61 12.54
C ASN A 104 3.29 2.18 13.77
N TYR A 105 4.43 1.60 14.12
CA TYR A 105 5.23 2.03 15.28
C TYR A 105 6.49 2.82 14.92
N GLY A 106 6.73 3.07 13.63
CA GLY A 106 7.86 3.86 13.16
C GLY A 106 9.20 3.20 13.40
N VAL A 107 9.28 1.87 13.32
CA VAL A 107 10.52 1.11 13.46
C VAL A 107 11.18 0.99 12.09
N PRO A 108 12.37 1.58 11.85
CA PRO A 108 13.10 1.34 10.62
C PRO A 108 13.52 -0.14 10.55
N LEU A 109 13.29 -0.78 9.39
CA LEU A 109 13.80 -2.13 9.15
C LEU A 109 15.00 -2.08 8.21
N VAL A 110 15.93 -3.02 8.40
CA VAL A 110 17.02 -3.25 7.46
C VAL A 110 17.01 -4.73 7.09
N VAL A 111 16.92 -5.03 5.82
CA VAL A 111 17.01 -6.41 5.31
C VAL A 111 18.39 -6.66 4.76
N ARG A 112 19.07 -7.66 5.28
CA ARG A 112 20.47 -7.98 4.93
C ARG A 112 20.66 -9.48 4.71
N SER A 113 21.73 -9.79 3.96
CA SER A 113 22.18 -11.17 3.84
C SER A 113 22.86 -11.66 5.11
N SER A 114 22.62 -12.90 5.49
CA SER A 114 23.39 -13.62 6.53
C SER A 114 24.78 -14.07 6.02
N TRP A 115 25.05 -13.96 4.72
CA TRP A 115 26.24 -14.54 4.06
C TRP A 115 27.21 -13.49 3.54
N THR A 116 26.78 -12.24 3.37
CA THR A 116 27.58 -11.16 2.79
C THR A 116 27.51 -9.92 3.67
N ASP A 117 28.50 -9.01 3.54
CA ASP A 117 28.58 -7.74 4.24
C ASP A 117 27.92 -6.59 3.45
N GLU A 118 27.04 -6.89 2.51
CA GLU A 118 26.31 -5.89 1.75
C GLU A 118 25.43 -5.02 2.66
N PRO A 119 25.24 -3.74 2.34
CA PRO A 119 24.50 -2.80 3.21
C PRO A 119 23.03 -3.18 3.40
N GLY A 120 22.46 -3.97 2.48
CA GLY A 120 21.07 -4.36 2.51
C GLY A 120 20.13 -3.27 2.03
N THR A 121 18.84 -3.46 2.33
CA THR A 121 17.77 -2.52 2.00
C THR A 121 17.16 -1.95 3.25
N TRP A 122 17.04 -0.63 3.33
CA TRP A 122 16.28 0.06 4.35
C TRP A 122 14.81 0.09 3.98
N VAL A 123 13.95 -0.32 4.92
CA VAL A 123 12.50 -0.13 4.82
C VAL A 123 12.12 0.99 5.78
N VAL A 124 11.75 2.14 5.21
CA VAL A 124 11.45 3.35 5.96
C VAL A 124 9.94 3.56 6.10
N SER A 125 9.53 3.98 7.28
CA SER A 125 8.13 4.26 7.55
C SER A 125 7.88 5.76 7.54
N PRO A 126 6.73 6.23 7.04
CA PRO A 126 6.31 7.60 7.26
C PRO A 126 6.16 7.85 8.76
N ILE A 127 6.00 9.11 9.15
CA ILE A 127 5.91 9.55 10.56
C ILE A 127 4.91 8.65 11.31
N PRO A 128 5.36 7.97 12.38
CA PRO A 128 4.50 7.04 13.12
C PRO A 128 3.36 7.79 13.78
N GLN A 129 2.15 7.25 13.66
CA GLN A 129 1.04 7.69 14.50
C GLN A 129 1.23 7.12 15.92
N PRO A 130 1.03 7.93 16.98
CA PRO A 130 1.17 7.44 18.35
C PRO A 130 0.12 6.34 18.60
N ARG A 131 0.57 5.10 18.73
CA ARG A 131 -0.27 3.95 19.08
C ARG A 131 0.20 3.36 20.41
N ALA A 132 -0.74 2.89 21.22
CA ALA A 132 -0.41 2.17 22.43
C ALA A 132 0.14 0.79 22.09
N LEU A 133 1.18 0.34 22.80
CA LEU A 133 1.78 -1.00 22.60
C LEU A 133 0.78 -2.14 22.89
N THR A 134 -0.28 -1.87 23.66
CA THR A 134 -1.40 -2.80 23.88
C THR A 134 -2.15 -3.15 22.60
N ASP A 135 -2.03 -2.32 21.55
CA ASP A 135 -2.72 -2.50 20.28
C ASP A 135 -1.90 -3.34 19.27
N LEU A 136 -0.71 -3.82 19.67
CA LEU A 136 0.14 -4.71 18.85
C LEU A 136 -0.58 -6.01 18.46
N GLU A 137 -1.43 -6.55 19.34
CA GLU A 137 -2.16 -7.80 19.11
C GLU A 137 -3.52 -7.58 18.44
N ILE A 138 -4.08 -6.37 18.50
CA ILE A 138 -5.34 -6.00 17.86
C ILE A 138 -5.01 -5.45 16.48
N ALA A 139 -4.67 -6.34 15.55
CA ALA A 139 -4.53 -5.95 14.16
C ALA A 139 -5.92 -5.50 13.65
N ARG A 140 -6.15 -4.17 13.62
CA ARG A 140 -7.29 -3.61 12.93
C ARG A 140 -7.18 -4.01 11.47
N SER A 141 -8.29 -4.40 10.87
CA SER A 141 -8.29 -4.71 9.44
C SER A 141 -8.08 -3.46 8.58
N VAL A 142 -8.46 -2.30 9.09
CA VAL A 142 -8.38 -1.01 8.42
C VAL A 142 -7.72 -0.01 9.37
N ASP A 143 -6.71 0.68 8.87
CA ASP A 143 -5.94 1.68 9.61
C ASP A 143 -6.36 3.11 9.29
N ALA A 144 -6.82 3.34 8.05
CA ALA A 144 -7.21 4.67 7.60
C ALA A 144 -8.39 4.63 6.64
N VAL A 145 -9.17 5.70 6.65
CA VAL A 145 -10.12 6.08 5.61
C VAL A 145 -9.55 7.30 4.90
N GLU A 146 -9.29 7.15 3.62
CA GLU A 146 -8.72 8.19 2.76
C GLU A 146 -9.76 8.64 1.74
N PHE A 147 -9.66 9.87 1.28
CA PHE A 147 -10.53 10.36 0.23
C PHE A 147 -9.79 11.31 -0.72
N ALA A 148 -10.22 11.33 -1.96
CA ALA A 148 -9.80 12.28 -2.97
C ALA A 148 -11.06 12.83 -3.64
N ALA A 149 -11.43 14.06 -3.30
CA ALA A 149 -12.45 14.83 -3.97
C ALA A 149 -11.91 15.43 -5.29
N ASN A 150 -12.77 16.08 -6.03
CA ASN A 150 -12.39 16.73 -7.29
C ASN A 150 -11.80 15.76 -8.33
N GLN A 151 -12.44 14.63 -8.49
CA GLN A 151 -12.13 13.64 -9.51
C GLN A 151 -13.18 13.65 -10.64
N ALA A 152 -12.78 13.15 -11.79
CA ALA A 152 -13.67 12.87 -12.91
C ALA A 152 -13.41 11.46 -13.43
N LYS A 153 -14.48 10.78 -13.83
CA LYS A 153 -14.43 9.45 -14.46
C LYS A 153 -14.69 9.59 -15.96
N ILE A 154 -13.87 8.91 -16.74
CA ILE A 154 -14.04 8.76 -18.18
C ILE A 154 -14.15 7.28 -18.47
N ALA A 155 -15.09 6.87 -19.30
CA ALA A 155 -15.24 5.51 -19.76
C ALA A 155 -15.37 5.46 -21.27
N ILE A 156 -14.62 4.58 -21.91
CA ILE A 156 -14.74 4.25 -23.31
C ILE A 156 -15.36 2.87 -23.41
N LEU A 157 -16.54 2.80 -23.98
CA LEU A 157 -17.32 1.58 -24.02
C LEU A 157 -17.03 0.76 -25.30
N ARG A 158 -17.10 -0.55 -25.14
CA ARG A 158 -17.03 -1.52 -26.25
C ARG A 158 -15.78 -1.43 -27.11
N VAL A 159 -14.61 -1.10 -26.51
CA VAL A 159 -13.32 -1.16 -27.23
C VAL A 159 -12.98 -2.62 -27.59
N PRO A 160 -12.35 -2.90 -28.73
CA PRO A 160 -11.97 -4.25 -29.11
C PRO A 160 -11.04 -4.91 -28.10
N ASP A 161 -11.29 -6.19 -27.79
CA ASP A 161 -10.39 -6.97 -26.92
C ASP A 161 -9.19 -7.48 -27.73
N ARG A 162 -8.14 -6.65 -27.82
CA ARG A 162 -6.88 -7.00 -28.48
C ARG A 162 -5.68 -6.34 -27.81
N ALA A 163 -4.52 -6.97 -27.98
CA ALA A 163 -3.26 -6.42 -27.47
C ALA A 163 -2.98 -5.01 -28.02
N GLY A 164 -2.54 -4.11 -27.15
CA GLY A 164 -2.12 -2.75 -27.51
C GLY A 164 -3.19 -1.66 -27.33
N ILE A 165 -4.45 -1.99 -27.11
CA ILE A 165 -5.54 -1.01 -26.92
C ILE A 165 -5.24 -0.06 -25.74
N ALA A 166 -4.97 -0.61 -24.57
CA ALA A 166 -4.63 0.19 -23.39
C ALA A 166 -3.37 1.05 -23.63
N GLY A 167 -2.34 0.46 -24.27
CA GLY A 167 -1.12 1.19 -24.61
C GLY A 167 -1.36 2.40 -25.53
N GLN A 168 -2.24 2.27 -26.52
CA GLN A 168 -2.61 3.38 -27.41
C GLN A 168 -3.38 4.47 -26.66
N LEU A 169 -4.38 4.08 -25.87
CA LEU A 169 -5.19 5.02 -25.10
C LEU A 169 -4.36 5.80 -24.09
N PHE A 170 -3.66 5.10 -23.22
CA PHE A 170 -2.91 5.76 -22.14
C PHE A 170 -1.61 6.41 -22.64
N GLY A 171 -1.05 5.94 -23.75
CA GLY A 171 0.03 6.63 -24.46
C GLY A 171 -0.40 8.00 -24.98
N ALA A 172 -1.60 8.11 -25.55
CA ALA A 172 -2.16 9.39 -25.97
C ALA A 172 -2.46 10.32 -24.77
N MET A 173 -2.98 9.77 -23.64
CA MET A 173 -3.16 10.52 -22.39
C MET A 173 -1.82 11.08 -21.88
N ALA A 174 -0.78 10.27 -21.88
CA ALA A 174 0.56 10.68 -21.44
C ALA A 174 1.15 11.78 -22.36
N THR A 175 0.98 11.69 -23.69
CA THR A 175 1.43 12.70 -24.65
C THR A 175 0.80 14.07 -24.36
N GLU A 176 -0.43 14.06 -23.89
CA GLU A 176 -1.18 15.26 -23.53
C GLU A 176 -1.01 15.64 -22.04
N ASN A 177 -0.06 15.04 -21.31
CA ASN A 177 0.17 15.25 -19.87
C ASN A 177 -1.10 15.09 -19.02
N VAL A 178 -1.93 14.11 -19.34
CA VAL A 178 -3.08 13.70 -18.53
C VAL A 178 -2.63 12.61 -17.58
N ASP A 179 -2.62 12.92 -16.29
CA ASP A 179 -2.37 11.95 -15.23
C ASP A 179 -3.64 11.13 -14.94
N VAL A 180 -3.50 9.82 -14.89
CA VAL A 180 -4.58 8.85 -14.71
C VAL A 180 -4.35 8.09 -13.41
N ASP A 181 -5.38 8.03 -12.54
CA ASP A 181 -5.26 7.39 -11.22
C ASP A 181 -5.78 5.95 -11.24
N LEU A 182 -7.10 5.74 -11.21
CA LEU A 182 -7.69 4.40 -11.27
C LEU A 182 -7.94 3.98 -12.71
N ILE A 183 -7.63 2.73 -13.04
CA ILE A 183 -7.98 2.12 -14.33
C ILE A 183 -8.73 0.83 -14.04
N VAL A 184 -9.92 0.67 -14.61
CA VAL A 184 -10.75 -0.54 -14.56
C VAL A 184 -11.12 -0.93 -15.96
N GLN A 185 -10.81 -2.18 -16.32
CA GLN A 185 -11.22 -2.78 -17.57
C GLN A 185 -12.19 -3.92 -17.29
N SER A 186 -13.32 -3.95 -17.97
CA SER A 186 -14.31 -5.02 -17.87
C SER A 186 -14.43 -5.76 -19.20
N ILE A 187 -14.69 -7.06 -19.14
CA ILE A 187 -14.93 -7.89 -20.32
C ILE A 187 -16.43 -7.85 -20.62
N ASN A 188 -16.79 -7.54 -21.87
CA ASN A 188 -18.14 -7.55 -22.37
C ASN A 188 -18.36 -8.68 -23.39
N GLU A 189 -19.60 -8.89 -23.78
CA GLU A 189 -19.94 -9.79 -24.88
C GLU A 189 -19.39 -9.28 -26.23
N GLY A 190 -19.14 -10.19 -27.16
CA GLY A 190 -18.71 -9.83 -28.52
C GLY A 190 -17.24 -9.42 -28.64
N ASN A 191 -16.37 -9.94 -27.77
CA ASN A 191 -14.93 -9.68 -27.81
C ASN A 191 -14.59 -8.18 -27.68
N THR A 192 -15.31 -7.51 -26.79
CA THR A 192 -15.11 -6.10 -26.46
C THR A 192 -14.90 -5.90 -24.97
N ASN A 193 -14.29 -4.79 -24.60
CA ASN A 193 -14.05 -4.36 -23.24
C ASN A 193 -14.56 -2.93 -23.03
N ASP A 194 -14.91 -2.59 -21.80
CA ASP A 194 -15.05 -1.20 -21.41
C ASP A 194 -13.80 -0.81 -20.61
N ILE A 195 -13.24 0.34 -20.90
CA ILE A 195 -12.11 0.90 -20.15
C ILE A 195 -12.58 2.17 -19.47
N ALA A 196 -12.63 2.13 -18.15
CA ALA A 196 -12.94 3.29 -17.32
C ALA A 196 -11.72 3.71 -16.52
N PHE A 197 -11.51 5.02 -16.39
CA PHE A 197 -10.41 5.56 -15.60
C PHE A 197 -10.80 6.87 -14.95
N THR A 198 -10.04 7.26 -13.92
CA THR A 198 -10.23 8.54 -13.23
C THR A 198 -9.07 9.48 -13.49
N VAL A 199 -9.38 10.75 -13.51
CA VAL A 199 -8.45 11.87 -13.63
C VAL A 199 -8.84 12.96 -12.66
N SER A 200 -7.94 13.91 -12.38
CA SER A 200 -8.33 15.10 -11.63
C SER A 200 -9.42 15.90 -12.39
N LYS A 201 -10.34 16.50 -11.64
CA LYS A 201 -11.43 17.31 -12.24
C LYS A 201 -10.92 18.43 -13.14
N GLN A 202 -9.74 18.96 -12.86
CA GLN A 202 -9.12 19.99 -13.69
C GLN A 202 -8.75 19.49 -15.10
N MET A 203 -8.41 18.20 -15.21
CA MET A 203 -7.96 17.57 -16.45
C MET A 203 -9.10 16.94 -17.26
N HIS A 204 -10.34 16.89 -16.74
CA HIS A 204 -11.41 16.11 -17.34
C HIS A 204 -11.72 16.48 -18.79
N LYS A 205 -11.77 17.79 -19.14
CA LYS A 205 -12.05 18.24 -20.52
C LYS A 205 -10.95 17.82 -21.48
N ARG A 206 -9.68 17.89 -21.04
CA ARG A 206 -8.54 17.48 -21.85
C ARG A 206 -8.55 15.95 -22.04
N ALA A 207 -8.74 15.21 -20.96
CA ALA A 207 -8.83 13.77 -21.00
C ALA A 207 -10.01 13.28 -21.87
N GLN A 208 -11.16 13.94 -21.79
CA GLN A 208 -12.31 13.68 -22.67
C GLN A 208 -11.96 13.89 -24.13
N ALA A 209 -11.36 15.04 -24.48
CA ALA A 209 -10.97 15.33 -25.87
C ALA A 209 -9.99 14.29 -26.42
N VAL A 210 -9.02 13.84 -25.60
CA VAL A 210 -8.09 12.76 -25.99
C VAL A 210 -8.83 11.45 -26.19
N ALA A 211 -9.72 11.08 -25.26
CA ALA A 211 -10.51 9.85 -25.36
C ALA A 211 -11.38 9.84 -26.61
N GLU A 212 -12.06 10.94 -26.92
CA GLU A 212 -12.89 11.10 -28.13
C GLU A 212 -12.07 11.04 -29.42
N ALA A 213 -10.85 11.60 -29.42
CA ALA A 213 -9.95 11.56 -30.58
C ALA A 213 -9.37 10.15 -30.80
N VAL A 214 -9.06 9.42 -29.73
CA VAL A 214 -8.44 8.09 -29.81
C VAL A 214 -9.48 7.00 -30.04
N ALA A 215 -10.66 7.11 -29.47
CA ALA A 215 -11.70 6.09 -29.57
C ALA A 215 -11.92 5.59 -31.01
N PRO A 216 -12.09 6.41 -32.04
CA PRO A 216 -12.27 5.93 -33.43
C PRO A 216 -11.06 5.16 -33.99
N VAL A 217 -9.86 5.41 -33.47
CA VAL A 217 -8.61 4.74 -33.88
C VAL A 217 -8.47 3.37 -33.27
N LEU A 218 -9.05 3.16 -32.08
CA LEU A 218 -9.04 1.89 -31.37
C LEU A 218 -9.89 0.83 -32.07
N TYR A 219 -10.91 1.23 -32.82
CA TYR A 219 -11.81 0.32 -33.51
C TYR A 219 -11.25 -0.05 -34.89
N ASP A 220 -11.43 -1.31 -35.24
CA ASP A 220 -11.16 -1.75 -36.62
C ASP A 220 -12.25 -1.17 -37.56
N ARG A 221 -11.84 -0.63 -38.72
CA ARG A 221 -12.75 -0.06 -39.71
C ARG A 221 -13.79 -1.06 -40.23
N SER A 222 -13.62 -2.35 -39.96
CA SER A 222 -14.52 -3.42 -40.35
C SER A 222 -15.71 -3.64 -39.40
N ILE A 223 -15.67 -3.06 -38.20
CA ILE A 223 -16.74 -3.15 -37.20
C ILE A 223 -17.42 -1.79 -37.10
N PRO A 224 -18.77 -1.71 -37.21
CA PRO A 224 -19.47 -0.45 -36.96
C PRO A 224 -19.10 0.07 -35.58
N SER A 225 -18.31 1.13 -35.51
CA SER A 225 -17.84 1.67 -34.22
C SER A 225 -18.97 2.46 -33.57
N ASN A 226 -19.57 1.88 -32.55
CA ASN A 226 -20.37 2.62 -31.58
C ASN A 226 -19.47 3.01 -30.41
N ALA A 227 -18.33 3.62 -30.70
CA ALA A 227 -17.47 4.17 -29.67
C ALA A 227 -18.26 5.21 -28.88
N GLU A 228 -18.48 4.94 -27.62
CA GLU A 228 -19.17 5.86 -26.73
C GLU A 228 -18.20 6.24 -25.61
N VAL A 229 -17.95 7.55 -25.49
CA VAL A 229 -17.16 8.12 -24.40
C VAL A 229 -18.11 8.72 -23.37
N LEU A 230 -18.12 8.14 -22.17
CA LEU A 230 -18.93 8.64 -21.06
C LEU A 230 -18.03 9.42 -20.09
N VAL A 231 -18.54 10.55 -19.60
CA VAL A 231 -17.84 11.40 -18.63
C VAL A 231 -18.74 11.70 -17.45
N ALA A 232 -18.21 11.49 -16.24
CA ALA A 232 -18.81 11.93 -15.00
C ALA A 232 -17.81 12.82 -14.24
N ALA A 233 -18.09 14.10 -14.16
CA ALA A 233 -17.15 15.11 -13.63
C ALA A 233 -17.27 15.36 -12.12
N ASP A 234 -18.32 14.85 -11.48
CA ASP A 234 -18.62 15.10 -10.06
C ASP A 234 -18.56 13.80 -9.29
N ILE A 235 -17.34 13.30 -9.14
CA ILE A 235 -17.06 12.07 -8.39
C ILE A 235 -15.98 12.32 -7.34
N ALA A 236 -16.00 11.48 -6.31
CA ALA A 236 -14.93 11.35 -5.32
C ALA A 236 -14.46 9.90 -5.23
N LYS A 237 -13.22 9.71 -4.83
CA LYS A 237 -12.67 8.40 -4.49
C LYS A 237 -12.57 8.30 -2.98
N VAL A 238 -13.20 7.28 -2.39
CA VAL A 238 -13.08 6.92 -0.97
C VAL A 238 -12.37 5.60 -0.87
N SER A 239 -11.42 5.49 0.02
CA SER A 239 -10.60 4.29 0.19
C SER A 239 -10.48 3.92 1.65
N ILE A 240 -10.46 2.62 1.94
CA ILE A 240 -9.99 2.08 3.19
C ILE A 240 -8.61 1.47 2.96
N SER A 241 -7.69 1.67 3.89
CA SER A 241 -6.34 1.13 3.82
C SER A 241 -5.91 0.49 5.13
N GLY A 242 -5.13 -0.58 5.04
CA GLY A 242 -4.57 -1.28 6.19
C GLY A 242 -4.01 -2.65 5.80
N ALA A 243 -2.81 -2.96 6.26
CA ALA A 243 -2.20 -4.27 6.03
C ALA A 243 -2.96 -5.41 6.72
N GLY A 244 -3.77 -5.10 7.72
CA GLY A 244 -4.66 -6.06 8.38
C GLY A 244 -5.79 -6.59 7.49
N MET A 245 -5.94 -6.10 6.26
CA MET A 245 -6.89 -6.65 5.27
C MET A 245 -6.35 -7.93 4.62
N ILE A 246 -5.03 -8.10 4.56
CA ILE A 246 -4.39 -9.25 3.92
C ILE A 246 -4.85 -10.56 4.57
N GLY A 247 -5.42 -11.45 3.76
CA GLY A 247 -5.92 -12.75 4.22
C GLY A 247 -7.14 -12.70 5.16
N ARG A 248 -7.84 -11.55 5.26
CA ARG A 248 -9.09 -11.39 6.01
C ARG A 248 -10.29 -11.24 5.10
N PRO A 249 -11.04 -12.33 4.85
CA PRO A 249 -12.29 -12.26 4.09
C PRO A 249 -13.29 -11.31 4.75
N GLY A 250 -14.03 -10.57 3.94
CA GLY A 250 -15.18 -9.77 4.40
C GLY A 250 -14.90 -8.29 4.62
N VAL A 251 -13.65 -7.80 4.65
CA VAL A 251 -13.35 -6.37 4.84
C VAL A 251 -13.93 -5.52 3.71
N ALA A 252 -13.73 -5.91 2.46
CA ALA A 252 -14.34 -5.24 1.31
C ALA A 252 -15.88 -5.30 1.35
N ALA A 253 -16.44 -6.47 1.68
CA ALA A 253 -17.90 -6.63 1.81
C ALA A 253 -18.48 -5.71 2.91
N LYS A 254 -17.76 -5.56 4.03
CA LYS A 254 -18.11 -4.64 5.11
C LYS A 254 -18.13 -3.19 4.62
N MET A 255 -17.09 -2.75 3.88
CA MET A 255 -17.06 -1.42 3.25
C MET A 255 -18.26 -1.19 2.33
N PHE A 256 -18.53 -2.14 1.42
CA PHE A 256 -19.62 -2.00 0.45
C PHE A 256 -20.98 -1.97 1.13
N LYS A 257 -21.18 -2.79 2.16
CA LYS A 257 -22.40 -2.78 2.96
C LYS A 257 -22.59 -1.44 3.69
N THR A 258 -21.55 -0.91 4.29
CA THR A 258 -21.58 0.39 4.99
C THR A 258 -21.96 1.51 4.04
N LEU A 259 -21.40 1.55 2.84
CA LEU A 259 -21.75 2.54 1.82
C LEU A 259 -23.21 2.38 1.36
N ALA A 260 -23.67 1.14 1.17
CA ALA A 260 -25.04 0.87 0.78
C ALA A 260 -26.05 1.28 1.87
N ASP A 261 -25.78 0.94 3.14
CA ASP A 261 -26.62 1.33 4.29
C ASP A 261 -26.67 2.86 4.46
N ALA A 262 -25.62 3.57 4.06
CA ALA A 262 -25.56 5.03 4.02
C ALA A 262 -26.22 5.65 2.76
N GLY A 263 -26.77 4.84 1.86
CA GLY A 263 -27.41 5.28 0.61
C GLY A 263 -26.42 5.76 -0.46
N VAL A 264 -25.15 5.42 -0.35
CA VAL A 264 -24.08 5.84 -1.28
C VAL A 264 -23.92 4.79 -2.39
N ASN A 265 -24.10 5.24 -3.63
CA ASN A 265 -23.94 4.37 -4.80
C ASN A 265 -22.48 4.27 -5.24
N ILE A 266 -21.98 3.05 -5.46
CA ILE A 266 -20.63 2.78 -5.93
C ILE A 266 -20.61 2.74 -7.46
N GLN A 267 -19.75 3.51 -8.10
CA GLN A 267 -19.61 3.59 -9.55
C GLN A 267 -18.43 2.79 -10.12
N MET A 268 -17.35 2.67 -9.35
CA MET A 268 -16.17 1.86 -9.68
C MET A 268 -15.58 1.31 -8.39
N ILE A 269 -14.93 0.17 -8.50
CA ILE A 269 -14.18 -0.47 -7.41
C ILE A 269 -12.79 -0.78 -7.92
N SER A 270 -11.78 -0.51 -7.11
CA SER A 270 -10.41 -0.95 -7.33
C SER A 270 -9.83 -1.44 -6.02
N THR A 271 -9.06 -2.51 -6.07
CA THR A 271 -8.48 -3.13 -4.89
C THR A 271 -7.00 -3.40 -5.09
N SER A 272 -6.22 -3.20 -4.04
CA SER A 272 -4.91 -3.81 -3.84
C SER A 272 -4.95 -4.68 -2.58
N GLU A 273 -3.85 -5.26 -2.20
CA GLU A 273 -3.78 -6.12 -1.01
C GLU A 273 -4.01 -5.35 0.30
N ILE A 274 -3.65 -4.09 0.32
CA ILE A 274 -3.73 -3.22 1.50
C ILE A 274 -4.75 -2.08 1.35
N LYS A 275 -5.48 -2.00 0.23
CA LYS A 275 -6.37 -0.89 -0.05
C LYS A 275 -7.59 -1.32 -0.87
N VAL A 276 -8.77 -0.86 -0.48
CA VAL A 276 -10.00 -0.96 -1.26
C VAL A 276 -10.50 0.45 -1.54
N SER A 277 -10.68 0.79 -2.82
CA SER A 277 -11.13 2.10 -3.28
C SER A 277 -12.47 2.01 -3.98
N CYS A 278 -13.37 2.93 -3.66
CA CYS A 278 -14.66 3.09 -4.33
C CYS A 278 -14.77 4.50 -4.91
N VAL A 279 -15.20 4.58 -6.16
CA VAL A 279 -15.62 5.83 -6.77
C VAL A 279 -17.11 6.02 -6.53
N ILE A 280 -17.47 7.18 -5.99
CA ILE A 280 -18.82 7.55 -5.56
C ILE A 280 -19.17 8.95 -6.10
N PRO A 281 -20.45 9.36 -6.09
CA PRO A 281 -20.81 10.76 -6.37
C PRO A 281 -20.14 11.70 -5.35
N ASP A 282 -19.59 12.82 -5.82
CA ASP A 282 -18.88 13.79 -4.97
C ASP A 282 -19.76 14.34 -3.81
N LYS A 283 -21.04 14.54 -4.08
CA LYS A 283 -22.04 14.98 -3.10
C LYS A 283 -22.22 14.04 -1.90
N ASP A 284 -21.88 12.77 -2.07
CA ASP A 284 -22.05 11.72 -1.04
C ASP A 284 -20.76 11.47 -0.25
N CYS A 285 -19.68 12.23 -0.54
CA CYS A 285 -18.35 12.01 0.02
C CYS A 285 -18.33 12.11 1.55
N ASP A 286 -18.90 13.18 2.12
CA ASP A 286 -18.89 13.40 3.57
C ASP A 286 -19.66 12.30 4.32
N ILE A 287 -20.80 11.88 3.78
CA ILE A 287 -21.61 10.79 4.35
C ILE A 287 -20.84 9.47 4.31
N ALA A 288 -20.18 9.19 3.18
CA ALA A 288 -19.38 7.99 3.02
C ALA A 288 -18.21 7.93 4.02
N ILE A 289 -17.46 9.04 4.16
CA ILE A 289 -16.34 9.14 5.10
C ILE A 289 -16.82 8.92 6.54
N ALA A 290 -17.89 9.61 6.95
CA ALA A 290 -18.43 9.50 8.30
C ALA A 290 -18.86 8.05 8.61
N ALA A 291 -19.59 7.41 7.70
CA ALA A 291 -20.05 6.04 7.86
C ALA A 291 -18.88 5.05 7.94
N LEU A 292 -17.88 5.18 7.06
CA LEU A 292 -16.71 4.30 7.06
C LEU A 292 -15.84 4.50 8.32
N CYS A 293 -15.61 5.75 8.74
CA CYS A 293 -14.86 6.01 9.98
C CYS A 293 -15.56 5.41 11.20
N GLN A 294 -16.88 5.50 11.27
CA GLN A 294 -17.66 4.88 12.34
C GLN A 294 -17.54 3.36 12.31
N GLU A 295 -17.74 2.75 11.14
CA GLU A 295 -17.76 1.28 10.97
C GLU A 295 -16.42 0.63 11.25
N PHE A 296 -15.31 1.29 10.89
CA PHE A 296 -13.96 0.80 11.11
C PHE A 296 -13.27 1.39 12.35
N GLU A 297 -14.02 2.12 13.17
CA GLU A 297 -13.53 2.73 14.43
C GLU A 297 -12.29 3.64 14.21
N ILE A 298 -12.28 4.38 13.10
CA ILE A 298 -11.22 5.32 12.77
C ILE A 298 -11.51 6.66 13.43
N SER A 299 -10.61 7.11 14.29
CA SER A 299 -10.74 8.40 14.96
C SER A 299 -10.56 9.55 13.94
N THR A 300 -11.60 10.34 13.76
CA THR A 300 -11.53 11.58 12.99
C THR A 300 -10.92 12.69 13.85
N SER A 301 -9.59 12.71 14.01
CA SER A 301 -8.92 13.91 14.46
C SER A 301 -8.89 14.90 13.29
N THR A 302 -9.72 15.93 13.36
CA THR A 302 -9.75 17.05 12.42
C THR A 302 -8.44 17.84 12.49
N THR A 303 -7.44 17.41 11.76
CA THR A 303 -6.31 18.25 11.37
C THR A 303 -6.03 17.96 9.89
N PRO A 304 -6.31 18.89 8.97
CA PRO A 304 -5.90 18.72 7.59
C PRO A 304 -4.38 18.68 7.55
N SER A 305 -3.79 17.57 7.17
CA SER A 305 -2.37 17.52 6.86
C SER A 305 -2.14 18.35 5.60
N ALA A 306 -1.50 19.51 5.78
CA ALA A 306 -0.91 20.24 4.67
C ALA A 306 0.09 19.34 3.95
N PRO A 307 0.21 19.44 2.61
CA PRO A 307 1.18 18.64 1.86
C PRO A 307 2.58 18.94 2.38
N ALA A 308 3.27 17.89 2.82
CA ALA A 308 4.64 17.98 3.30
C ALA A 308 5.53 18.51 2.18
N LYS A 309 6.08 19.72 2.37
CA LYS A 309 7.19 20.19 1.56
C LYS A 309 8.37 19.25 1.83
N GLN A 310 8.83 18.60 0.79
CA GLN A 310 10.09 17.86 0.82
C GLN A 310 11.22 18.82 1.23
N SER A 311 11.71 18.68 2.45
CA SER A 311 12.98 19.27 2.84
C SER A 311 14.07 18.22 2.59
N THR A 312 14.79 18.42 1.50
CA THR A 312 16.06 17.77 1.22
C THR A 312 17.12 18.36 2.16
N ASP A 313 17.23 17.81 3.36
CA ASP A 313 18.44 17.97 4.19
C ASP A 313 18.38 16.95 5.34
N LEU A 314 18.92 15.76 5.06
CA LEU A 314 19.27 14.80 6.10
C LEU A 314 20.73 15.03 6.47
N PRO A 315 21.05 15.29 7.75
CA PRO A 315 22.44 15.37 8.17
C PRO A 315 23.05 13.96 8.18
N VAL A 316 23.98 13.74 7.27
CA VAL A 316 24.89 12.58 7.31
C VAL A 316 25.78 12.73 8.54
N ARG A 317 25.45 12.07 9.63
CA ARG A 317 26.39 11.83 10.73
C ARG A 317 26.92 10.40 10.61
N GLY A 318 28.04 10.27 9.92
CA GLY A 318 28.86 9.09 10.00
C GLY A 318 29.46 8.97 11.42
N VAL A 319 29.05 7.93 12.14
CA VAL A 319 29.78 7.46 13.31
C VAL A 319 30.72 6.36 12.80
N ALA A 320 31.98 6.74 12.52
CA ALA A 320 33.04 5.78 12.33
C ALA A 320 33.40 5.22 13.71
N LEU A 321 33.16 3.96 13.96
CA LEU A 321 33.76 3.23 15.09
C LEU A 321 35.18 2.86 14.70
N ASP A 322 36.13 3.54 15.32
CA ASP A 322 37.55 3.23 15.23
C ASP A 322 37.88 1.99 16.06
N LEU A 323 38.09 0.85 15.36
CA LEU A 323 38.39 -0.45 15.96
C LEU A 323 39.88 -0.63 16.33
N ASN A 324 40.63 0.43 16.49
CA ASN A 324 42.10 0.36 16.75
C ASN A 324 42.54 0.63 18.19
N GLN A 325 41.67 0.53 19.20
CA GLN A 325 42.07 0.55 20.60
C GLN A 325 41.54 -0.63 21.41
N ALA A 326 42.07 -1.81 21.15
CA ALA A 326 42.12 -2.90 22.12
C ALA A 326 43.26 -3.82 21.77
N ARG A 327 44.44 -3.49 22.31
CA ARG A 327 45.49 -4.45 22.60
C ARG A 327 45.53 -4.72 24.09
#